data_1b066a5cb97b219710989964bd390f24
#
_entry.id   1b066a5cb97b219710989964bd390f24
#
_cell.length_a   1.000
_cell.length_b   1.000
_cell.length_c   1.000
_cell.angle_alpha   90.00
_cell.angle_beta   90.00
_cell.angle_gamma   90.00
#
_symmetry.space_group_name_H-M   'P 1'
#
loop_
_entity.id
_entity.type
_entity.pdbx_description
1 polymer ?
#
loop_
_entity_poly.entity_id
_entity_poly.type
_entity_poly.pdbx_seq_one_letter_code
_entity_poly.pdbx_strand_id
1 'polypeptide(L)'
;MKDMRWKLAALAAAVLVAACGGESADGPSNKVGINAMVSFGDSLSDIGSYNVGSIAGLGQATGGAGRFTVNATTGGQIWTERIAALLPVPTTCPAQTGLSPSPQTGLTGAPFTAKSGCFNYAQGGSRVTSPYGVNSYLFQAPPFNQINLGAMTKPVKDQMSAHLTASGGSYTGKELVTVLAGANDVFVELGSVAAGAQTPQAAVTNVATAGAELGAYIKSMVVAKGAKQVLVVNMPYVAGTPFG
;
A
#
# COMPACT_ATOMS: atom_id res chain seq x y z
N MET A 1 -4.48 -59.73 -23.57
CA MET A 1 -4.12 -59.00 -22.33
C MET A 1 -3.39 -57.69 -22.53
N LYS A 2 -2.74 -57.44 -23.67
CA LYS A 2 -2.09 -56.14 -23.99
C LYS A 2 -3.09 -55.00 -24.27
N ASP A 3 -4.20 -55.29 -24.95
CA ASP A 3 -5.20 -54.29 -25.32
C ASP A 3 -6.03 -53.71 -24.15
N MET A 4 -6.16 -54.49 -23.07
CA MET A 4 -6.93 -54.06 -21.91
C MET A 4 -6.17 -53.03 -21.02
N ARG A 5 -4.83 -53.11 -21.04
CA ARG A 5 -3.98 -52.12 -20.29
C ARG A 5 -4.02 -50.74 -20.94
N TRP A 6 -4.07 -50.65 -22.25
CA TRP A 6 -4.17 -49.39 -22.98
C TRP A 6 -5.54 -48.72 -22.79
N LYS A 7 -6.60 -49.50 -22.76
CA LYS A 7 -7.95 -48.98 -22.53
C LYS A 7 -8.13 -48.45 -21.10
N LEU A 8 -7.52 -49.09 -20.11
CA LEU A 8 -7.52 -48.61 -18.74
C LEU A 8 -6.66 -47.32 -18.55
N ALA A 9 -5.52 -47.23 -19.22
CA ALA A 9 -4.67 -46.03 -19.20
C ALA A 9 -5.37 -44.83 -19.89
N ALA A 10 -6.09 -45.08 -20.99
CA ALA A 10 -6.86 -44.03 -21.68
C ALA A 10 -8.06 -43.55 -20.85
N LEU A 11 -8.71 -44.46 -20.08
CA LEU A 11 -9.82 -44.09 -19.20
C LEU A 11 -9.33 -43.30 -17.98
N ALA A 12 -8.17 -43.62 -17.40
CA ALA A 12 -7.55 -42.88 -16.31
C ALA A 12 -7.10 -41.47 -16.74
N ALA A 13 -6.56 -41.33 -17.96
CA ALA A 13 -6.21 -40.03 -18.53
C ALA A 13 -7.45 -39.16 -18.79
N ALA A 14 -8.55 -39.73 -19.28
CA ALA A 14 -9.80 -39.03 -19.50
C ALA A 14 -10.46 -38.54 -18.20
N VAL A 15 -10.36 -39.30 -17.13
CA VAL A 15 -10.88 -38.86 -15.82
C VAL A 15 -10.06 -37.75 -15.18
N LEU A 16 -8.74 -37.71 -15.40
CA LEU A 16 -7.87 -36.63 -14.93
C LEU A 16 -8.09 -35.31 -15.69
N VAL A 17 -8.46 -35.38 -16.98
CA VAL A 17 -8.78 -34.16 -17.76
C VAL A 17 -10.18 -33.65 -17.43
N ALA A 18 -11.14 -34.53 -17.10
CA ALA A 18 -12.49 -34.11 -16.68
C ALA A 18 -12.52 -33.46 -15.28
N ALA A 19 -11.53 -33.73 -14.43
CA ALA A 19 -11.41 -33.10 -13.11
C ALA A 19 -10.88 -31.64 -13.15
N CYS A 20 -10.35 -31.20 -14.31
CA CYS A 20 -9.87 -29.82 -14.52
C CYS A 20 -10.79 -28.96 -15.40
N GLY A 21 -11.94 -29.47 -15.82
CA GLY A 21 -12.82 -28.78 -16.72
C GLY A 21 -14.25 -28.76 -16.25
N GLY A 22 -14.69 -27.68 -15.65
CA GLY A 22 -16.11 -27.45 -15.45
C GLY A 22 -16.52 -26.63 -14.24
N GLU A 23 -15.75 -25.62 -13.83
CA GLU A 23 -16.40 -24.48 -13.22
C GLU A 23 -16.50 -23.39 -14.30
N SER A 24 -17.73 -23.01 -14.62
CA SER A 24 -18.03 -21.82 -15.36
C SER A 24 -17.17 -20.70 -14.79
N ALA A 25 -16.50 -19.94 -15.65
CA ALA A 25 -15.83 -18.71 -15.27
C ALA A 25 -16.87 -17.65 -14.92
N ASP A 26 -17.70 -17.94 -13.94
CA ASP A 26 -18.35 -16.91 -13.14
C ASP A 26 -17.20 -16.21 -12.46
N GLY A 27 -17.07 -14.90 -12.66
CA GLY A 27 -16.02 -14.10 -12.08
C GLY A 27 -15.90 -14.35 -10.57
N PRO A 28 -14.82 -13.95 -9.91
CA PRO A 28 -14.52 -14.35 -8.54
C PRO A 28 -15.74 -14.13 -7.66
N SER A 29 -16.39 -15.24 -7.28
CA SER A 29 -17.57 -15.16 -6.43
C SER A 29 -17.12 -14.59 -5.08
N ASN A 30 -17.68 -13.47 -4.66
CA ASN A 30 -17.43 -12.90 -3.34
C ASN A 30 -18.09 -13.79 -2.25
N LYS A 31 -17.65 -15.05 -2.16
CA LYS A 31 -18.13 -16.03 -1.17
C LYS A 31 -17.90 -15.56 0.26
N VAL A 32 -17.01 -14.60 0.47
CA VAL A 32 -16.64 -14.07 1.78
C VAL A 32 -17.50 -12.88 2.19
N GLY A 33 -18.29 -12.30 1.27
CA GLY A 33 -19.18 -11.18 1.55
C GLY A 33 -18.44 -9.88 1.85
N ILE A 34 -17.29 -9.63 1.17
CA ILE A 34 -16.55 -8.36 1.28
C ILE A 34 -17.44 -7.24 0.78
N ASN A 35 -17.59 -6.19 1.59
CA ASN A 35 -18.40 -5.01 1.27
C ASN A 35 -17.67 -3.68 1.47
N ALA A 36 -16.44 -3.71 1.94
CA ALA A 36 -15.56 -2.54 2.06
C ALA A 36 -14.10 -2.95 1.81
N MET A 37 -13.27 -1.98 1.45
CA MET A 37 -11.82 -2.16 1.32
C MET A 37 -11.12 -1.08 2.14
N VAL A 38 -10.16 -1.51 2.98
CA VAL A 38 -9.34 -0.63 3.82
C VAL A 38 -7.90 -0.80 3.38
N SER A 39 -7.22 0.29 3.02
CA SER A 39 -5.85 0.24 2.51
C SER A 39 -4.89 1.01 3.39
N PHE A 40 -3.77 0.38 3.75
CA PHE A 40 -2.64 0.98 4.45
C PHE A 40 -1.38 0.84 3.63
N GLY A 41 -0.51 1.85 3.66
CA GLY A 41 0.74 1.75 2.93
C GLY A 41 1.38 3.09 2.59
N ASP A 42 2.17 3.04 1.54
CA ASP A 42 2.98 4.15 1.02
C ASP A 42 2.48 4.67 -0.33
N SER A 43 3.38 5.29 -1.11
CA SER A 43 3.06 5.88 -2.42
C SER A 43 2.49 4.89 -3.42
N LEU A 44 2.83 3.60 -3.33
CA LEU A 44 2.32 2.56 -4.23
C LEU A 44 0.83 2.27 -4.00
N SER A 45 0.28 2.67 -2.86
CA SER A 45 -1.12 2.50 -2.49
C SER A 45 -1.87 3.83 -2.31
N ASP A 46 -1.18 4.98 -2.39
CA ASP A 46 -1.74 6.31 -2.19
C ASP A 46 -2.55 6.76 -3.42
N ILE A 47 -3.82 7.01 -3.22
CA ILE A 47 -4.77 7.43 -4.27
C ILE A 47 -5.06 8.94 -4.26
N GLY A 48 -4.21 9.73 -3.61
CA GLY A 48 -4.30 11.19 -3.62
C GLY A 48 -4.41 11.83 -2.25
N SER A 49 -3.74 11.30 -1.22
CA SER A 49 -3.67 11.93 0.11
C SER A 49 -3.06 13.34 0.07
N TYR A 50 -2.17 13.60 -0.87
CA TYR A 50 -1.53 14.91 -1.11
C TYR A 50 -2.17 15.75 -2.21
N ASN A 51 -3.35 15.37 -2.71
CA ASN A 51 -4.06 16.14 -3.73
C ASN A 51 -4.73 17.39 -3.15
N VAL A 52 -3.93 18.27 -2.55
CA VAL A 52 -4.31 19.52 -1.89
C VAL A 52 -3.22 20.57 -2.07
N GLY A 53 -3.54 21.83 -1.78
CA GLY A 53 -2.57 22.93 -1.83
C GLY A 53 -1.84 23.04 -3.17
N SER A 54 -0.55 23.28 -3.13
CA SER A 54 0.29 23.43 -4.34
C SER A 54 0.33 22.16 -5.20
N ILE A 55 0.23 20.98 -4.58
CA ILE A 55 0.26 19.70 -5.33
C ILE A 55 -1.00 19.56 -6.18
N ALA A 56 -2.17 19.90 -5.67
CA ALA A 56 -3.40 19.91 -6.45
C ALA A 56 -3.33 20.87 -7.63
N GLY A 57 -2.80 22.08 -7.40
CA GLY A 57 -2.58 23.07 -8.45
C GLY A 57 -1.61 22.59 -9.52
N LEU A 58 -0.50 21.99 -9.12
CA LEU A 58 0.48 21.41 -10.05
C LEU A 58 -0.14 20.24 -10.83
N GLY A 59 -0.90 19.37 -10.17
CA GLY A 59 -1.59 18.28 -10.81
C GLY A 59 -2.59 18.76 -11.88
N GLN A 60 -3.33 19.82 -11.63
CA GLN A 60 -4.22 20.43 -12.61
C GLN A 60 -3.45 21.02 -13.80
N ALA A 61 -2.36 21.72 -13.53
CA ALA A 61 -1.55 22.35 -14.59
C ALA A 61 -0.84 21.31 -15.48
N THR A 62 -0.45 20.18 -14.95
CA THR A 62 0.24 19.11 -15.68
C THR A 62 -0.72 18.05 -16.22
N GLY A 63 -2.03 18.21 -15.99
CA GLY A 63 -3.03 17.22 -16.37
C GLY A 63 -3.06 15.96 -15.47
N GLY A 64 -2.34 15.96 -14.37
CA GLY A 64 -2.39 14.89 -13.34
C GLY A 64 -3.37 15.22 -12.24
N ALA A 65 -3.85 14.22 -11.51
CA ALA A 65 -4.82 14.39 -10.41
C ALA A 65 -4.15 14.49 -9.03
N GLY A 66 -2.91 14.95 -8.94
CA GLY A 66 -2.16 15.04 -7.68
C GLY A 66 -1.82 13.68 -7.05
N ARG A 67 -1.75 12.63 -7.87
CA ARG A 67 -1.30 11.29 -7.47
C ARG A 67 0.18 11.13 -7.80
N PHE A 68 0.92 10.52 -6.88
CA PHE A 68 2.37 10.33 -7.07
C PHE A 68 2.73 9.13 -7.93
N THR A 69 1.88 8.10 -7.99
CA THR A 69 2.21 6.82 -8.60
C THR A 69 1.58 6.56 -9.96
N VAL A 70 0.52 7.29 -10.32
CA VAL A 70 -0.16 7.14 -11.62
C VAL A 70 -0.64 8.47 -12.15
N ASN A 71 -0.59 8.63 -13.48
CA ASN A 71 -1.17 9.75 -14.16
C ASN A 71 -2.67 9.51 -14.37
N ALA A 72 -3.52 10.24 -13.64
CA ALA A 72 -4.96 10.09 -13.71
C ALA A 72 -5.55 10.58 -15.03
N THR A 73 -4.88 11.44 -15.79
CA THR A 73 -5.36 11.90 -17.12
C THR A 73 -5.33 10.80 -18.17
N THR A 74 -4.48 9.81 -18.00
CA THR A 74 -4.41 8.63 -18.89
C THR A 74 -5.29 7.48 -18.41
N GLY A 75 -6.14 7.69 -17.39
CA GLY A 75 -6.97 6.63 -16.79
C GLY A 75 -6.15 5.61 -15.98
N GLY A 76 -4.94 5.96 -15.59
CA GLY A 76 -4.08 5.11 -14.76
C GLY A 76 -4.73 4.81 -13.42
N GLN A 77 -4.67 3.54 -13.01
CA GLN A 77 -5.16 3.05 -11.72
C GLN A 77 -4.06 2.29 -11.00
N ILE A 78 -3.94 2.51 -9.70
CA ILE A 78 -3.04 1.71 -8.87
C ILE A 78 -3.69 0.39 -8.49
N TRP A 79 -2.90 -0.54 -7.97
CA TRP A 79 -3.33 -1.90 -7.68
C TRP A 79 -4.53 -1.97 -6.72
N THR A 80 -4.60 -1.09 -5.73
CA THR A 80 -5.72 -1.02 -4.77
C THR A 80 -7.04 -0.65 -5.46
N GLU A 81 -7.02 0.28 -6.41
CA GLU A 81 -8.20 0.65 -7.19
C GLU A 81 -8.64 -0.48 -8.11
N ARG A 82 -7.68 -1.20 -8.72
CA ARG A 82 -7.99 -2.36 -9.57
C ARG A 82 -8.60 -3.51 -8.77
N ILE A 83 -8.10 -3.79 -7.56
CA ILE A 83 -8.72 -4.80 -6.68
C ILE A 83 -10.13 -4.35 -6.27
N ALA A 84 -10.29 -3.09 -5.87
CA ALA A 84 -11.61 -2.57 -5.51
C ALA A 84 -12.63 -2.70 -6.65
N ALA A 85 -12.21 -2.47 -7.90
CA ALA A 85 -13.06 -2.61 -9.07
C ALA A 85 -13.53 -4.07 -9.34
N LEU A 86 -12.86 -5.07 -8.78
CA LEU A 86 -13.25 -6.49 -8.87
C LEU A 86 -14.19 -6.93 -7.75
N LEU A 87 -14.48 -6.06 -6.79
CA LEU A 87 -15.27 -6.36 -5.59
C LEU A 87 -16.50 -5.47 -5.53
N PRO A 88 -17.59 -5.92 -4.90
CA PRO A 88 -18.78 -5.10 -4.67
C PRO A 88 -18.56 -4.11 -3.52
N VAL A 89 -17.53 -3.27 -3.64
CA VAL A 89 -17.17 -2.26 -2.64
C VAL A 89 -17.37 -0.85 -3.20
N PRO A 90 -17.60 0.16 -2.36
CA PRO A 90 -17.64 1.55 -2.81
C PRO A 90 -16.35 2.00 -3.50
N THR A 91 -16.45 2.97 -4.38
CA THR A 91 -15.28 3.62 -4.99
C THR A 91 -14.29 4.05 -3.92
N THR A 92 -13.03 3.69 -4.09
CA THR A 92 -11.97 4.03 -3.13
C THR A 92 -11.68 5.53 -3.16
N CYS A 93 -11.46 6.10 -1.99
CA CYS A 93 -11.05 7.50 -1.82
C CYS A 93 -10.05 7.63 -0.65
N PRO A 94 -9.19 8.67 -0.66
CA PRO A 94 -8.23 8.86 0.42
C PRO A 94 -8.96 9.19 1.73
N ALA A 95 -8.69 8.42 2.79
CA ALA A 95 -9.31 8.59 4.10
C ALA A 95 -8.97 9.94 4.75
N GLN A 96 -7.89 10.54 4.31
CA GLN A 96 -7.46 11.86 4.75
C GLN A 96 -6.63 12.53 3.64
N THR A 97 -6.68 13.85 3.63
CA THR A 97 -5.85 14.67 2.74
C THR A 97 -5.13 15.72 3.55
N GLY A 98 -3.94 16.10 3.15
CA GLY A 98 -3.16 17.15 3.80
C GLY A 98 -1.78 17.29 3.18
N LEU A 99 -1.11 18.40 3.47
CA LEU A 99 0.22 18.70 2.96
C LEU A 99 0.94 19.64 3.91
N SER A 100 2.14 19.30 4.35
CA SER A 100 3.02 20.26 5.02
C SER A 100 3.48 21.35 4.06
N PRO A 101 3.53 22.61 4.51
CA PRO A 101 4.24 23.63 3.75
C PRO A 101 5.72 23.26 3.69
N SER A 102 6.37 23.60 2.59
CA SER A 102 7.82 23.47 2.45
C SER A 102 8.44 24.83 2.19
N PRO A 103 9.09 25.42 3.18
CA PRO A 103 9.80 26.68 3.00
C PRO A 103 10.91 26.60 1.94
N GLN A 104 11.55 25.43 1.79
CA GLN A 104 12.67 25.23 0.87
C GLN A 104 12.23 25.15 -0.59
N THR A 105 11.04 24.63 -0.86
CA THR A 105 10.52 24.44 -2.23
C THR A 105 9.39 25.41 -2.58
N GLY A 106 8.97 26.25 -1.64
CA GLY A 106 7.83 27.16 -1.82
C GLY A 106 6.47 26.45 -1.91
N LEU A 107 6.38 25.18 -1.52
CA LEU A 107 5.11 24.45 -1.51
C LEU A 107 4.18 25.00 -0.42
N THR A 108 2.99 25.42 -0.83
CA THR A 108 1.93 25.82 0.09
C THR A 108 1.29 24.57 0.69
N GLY A 109 1.28 24.50 2.02
CA GLY A 109 0.63 23.43 2.77
C GLY A 109 -0.89 23.53 2.74
N ALA A 110 -1.52 22.45 3.18
CA ALA A 110 -2.95 22.38 3.46
C ALA A 110 -3.18 21.60 4.75
N PRO A 111 -4.15 21.99 5.59
CA PRO A 111 -4.41 21.30 6.83
C PRO A 111 -4.81 19.84 6.59
N PHE A 112 -4.50 19.01 7.58
CA PHE A 112 -4.86 17.60 7.54
C PHE A 112 -6.38 17.47 7.77
N THR A 113 -7.08 16.89 6.80
CA THR A 113 -8.55 16.74 6.83
C THR A 113 -8.92 15.28 6.64
N ALA A 114 -9.64 14.71 7.62
CA ALA A 114 -10.21 13.37 7.50
C ALA A 114 -11.47 13.40 6.62
N LYS A 115 -11.68 12.33 5.85
CA LYS A 115 -12.85 12.15 4.96
C LYS A 115 -13.65 10.95 5.41
N SER A 116 -14.85 11.20 5.88
CA SER A 116 -15.78 10.15 6.29
C SER A 116 -16.16 9.25 5.10
N GLY A 117 -16.24 7.95 5.34
CA GLY A 117 -16.58 6.96 4.31
C GLY A 117 -15.44 6.61 3.34
N CYS A 118 -14.27 7.21 3.48
CA CYS A 118 -13.07 6.92 2.71
C CYS A 118 -12.09 6.10 3.56
N PHE A 119 -11.57 4.99 3.02
CA PHE A 119 -10.79 4.03 3.81
C PHE A 119 -9.41 3.73 3.22
N ASN A 120 -8.93 4.50 2.26
CA ASN A 120 -7.53 4.41 1.84
C ASN A 120 -6.68 5.38 2.66
N TYR A 121 -5.93 4.84 3.62
CA TYR A 121 -5.06 5.59 4.54
C TYR A 121 -3.63 5.72 4.04
N ALA A 122 -3.28 5.06 2.93
CA ALA A 122 -1.93 5.07 2.40
C ALA A 122 -1.46 6.48 2.05
N GLN A 123 -0.19 6.77 2.32
CA GLN A 123 0.43 8.07 2.06
C GLN A 123 1.84 7.90 1.47
N GLY A 124 2.11 8.64 0.40
CA GLY A 124 3.43 8.66 -0.22
C GLY A 124 4.54 9.00 0.78
N GLY A 125 5.63 8.24 0.76
CA GLY A 125 6.75 8.43 1.68
C GLY A 125 6.60 7.78 3.06
N SER A 126 5.46 7.16 3.38
CA SER A 126 5.23 6.52 4.68
C SER A 126 6.23 5.40 4.95
N ARG A 127 6.76 5.41 6.15
CA ARG A 127 7.51 4.31 6.76
C ARG A 127 6.60 3.48 7.66
N VAL A 128 7.10 2.35 8.14
CA VAL A 128 6.31 1.48 9.03
C VAL A 128 5.96 2.17 10.34
N THR A 129 6.96 2.70 11.06
CA THR A 129 6.81 3.27 12.41
C THR A 129 7.30 4.71 12.51
N SER A 130 8.35 5.07 11.74
CA SER A 130 8.94 6.39 11.83
C SER A 130 7.99 7.48 11.34
N PRO A 131 7.77 8.57 12.08
CA PRO A 131 6.98 9.71 11.65
C PRO A 131 7.68 10.56 10.57
N TYR A 132 8.93 10.26 10.27
CA TYR A 132 9.72 10.97 9.26
C TYR A 132 9.76 10.11 8.00
N GLY A 133 8.97 10.48 7.00
CA GLY A 133 8.98 9.86 5.68
C GLY A 133 10.24 10.16 4.88
N VAL A 134 10.41 9.48 3.76
CA VAL A 134 11.60 9.57 2.88
C VAL A 134 11.97 11.01 2.49
N ASN A 135 10.97 11.86 2.31
CA ASN A 135 11.16 13.24 1.85
C ASN A 135 10.93 14.27 2.98
N SER A 136 11.04 13.87 4.23
CA SER A 136 10.87 14.78 5.35
C SER A 136 12.03 15.79 5.43
N TYR A 137 11.71 17.08 5.50
CA TYR A 137 12.72 18.13 5.72
C TYR A 137 13.44 18.00 7.07
N LEU A 138 12.87 17.23 7.99
CA LEU A 138 13.51 16.89 9.25
C LEU A 138 14.58 15.82 9.09
N PHE A 139 14.60 15.16 7.93
CA PHE A 139 15.63 14.20 7.56
C PHE A 139 16.78 14.97 6.90
N GLN A 140 17.75 15.42 7.70
CA GLN A 140 18.82 16.32 7.28
C GLN A 140 19.90 15.65 6.41
N ALA A 141 19.85 14.33 6.22
CA ALA A 141 20.86 13.61 5.45
C ALA A 141 20.53 13.62 3.94
N PRO A 142 21.51 13.93 3.06
CA PRO A 142 21.37 13.69 1.62
C PRO A 142 21.14 12.20 1.34
N PRO A 143 20.41 11.85 0.27
CA PRO A 143 19.79 12.70 -0.73
C PRO A 143 18.36 13.15 -0.38
N PHE A 144 17.85 12.84 0.81
CA PHE A 144 16.44 12.98 1.19
C PHE A 144 16.04 14.38 1.64
N ASN A 145 16.98 15.31 1.72
CA ASN A 145 16.75 16.68 2.19
C ASN A 145 16.19 17.64 1.12
N GLN A 146 15.82 17.15 -0.06
CA GLN A 146 15.49 18.01 -1.20
C GLN A 146 13.98 18.15 -1.48
N ILE A 147 13.14 17.23 -0.97
CA ILE A 147 11.69 17.26 -1.20
C ILE A 147 10.97 17.10 0.14
N ASN A 148 10.21 18.11 0.52
CA ASN A 148 9.67 18.25 1.89
C ASN A 148 8.19 17.85 2.00
N LEU A 149 7.80 16.70 1.47
CA LEU A 149 6.43 16.17 1.61
C LEU A 149 6.29 15.22 2.80
N GLY A 150 7.40 14.66 3.27
CA GLY A 150 7.40 13.66 4.33
C GLY A 150 7.11 14.16 5.74
N ALA A 151 7.13 15.48 5.98
CA ALA A 151 6.90 16.03 7.33
C ALA A 151 5.48 15.75 7.86
N MET A 152 4.50 15.60 6.97
CA MET A 152 3.13 15.23 7.34
C MET A 152 2.80 13.76 7.09
N THR A 153 3.75 12.98 6.63
CA THR A 153 3.53 11.57 6.31
C THR A 153 3.25 10.79 7.59
N LYS A 154 2.06 10.19 7.67
CA LYS A 154 1.72 9.29 8.77
C LYS A 154 2.31 7.91 8.52
N PRO A 155 3.09 7.36 9.46
CA PRO A 155 3.57 6.00 9.36
C PRO A 155 2.41 5.00 9.35
N VAL A 156 2.65 3.81 8.80
CA VAL A 156 1.61 2.78 8.65
C VAL A 156 0.93 2.43 9.98
N LYS A 157 1.69 2.41 11.07
CA LYS A 157 1.15 2.28 12.42
C LYS A 157 0.06 3.32 12.72
N ASP A 158 0.30 4.58 12.40
CA ASP A 158 -0.64 5.67 12.70
C ASP A 158 -1.82 5.68 11.70
N GLN A 159 -1.62 5.19 10.48
CA GLN A 159 -2.70 4.94 9.53
C GLN A 159 -3.68 3.89 10.09
N MET A 160 -3.18 2.78 10.62
CA MET A 160 -3.99 1.74 11.27
C MET A 160 -4.71 2.28 12.51
N SER A 161 -4.03 3.08 13.32
CA SER A 161 -4.64 3.76 14.48
C SER A 161 -5.76 4.71 14.07
N ALA A 162 -5.56 5.50 13.01
CA ALA A 162 -6.57 6.40 12.49
C ALA A 162 -7.82 5.66 12.01
N HIS A 163 -7.64 4.50 11.34
CA HIS A 163 -8.77 3.65 10.97
C HIS A 163 -9.53 3.14 12.20
N LEU A 164 -8.84 2.61 13.19
CA LEU A 164 -9.49 2.12 14.42
C LEU A 164 -10.26 3.25 15.12
N THR A 165 -9.71 4.46 15.17
CA THR A 165 -10.41 5.62 15.72
C THR A 165 -11.70 5.92 14.93
N ALA A 166 -11.63 5.89 13.60
CA ALA A 166 -12.78 6.17 12.75
C ALA A 166 -13.83 5.05 12.74
N SER A 167 -13.45 3.80 13.00
CA SER A 167 -14.32 2.62 12.98
C SER A 167 -14.81 2.18 14.37
N GLY A 168 -14.58 2.97 15.42
CA GLY A 168 -14.95 2.61 16.79
C GLY A 168 -14.12 1.48 17.42
N GLY A 169 -12.89 1.30 16.94
CA GLY A 169 -11.89 0.39 17.52
C GLY A 169 -11.87 -1.03 16.98
N SER A 170 -12.67 -1.35 15.95
CA SER A 170 -12.75 -2.71 15.41
C SER A 170 -13.10 -2.72 13.92
N TYR A 171 -12.85 -3.86 13.27
CA TYR A 171 -13.34 -4.21 11.94
C TYR A 171 -14.64 -5.02 12.05
N THR A 172 -15.47 -4.97 11.04
CA THR A 172 -16.72 -5.75 10.98
C THR A 172 -16.47 -7.20 10.54
N GLY A 173 -15.29 -7.48 9.99
CA GLY A 173 -14.90 -8.75 9.39
C GLY A 173 -15.41 -8.94 7.96
N LYS A 174 -15.96 -7.89 7.36
CA LYS A 174 -16.41 -7.84 5.96
C LYS A 174 -15.55 -6.93 5.10
N GLU A 175 -14.46 -6.41 5.63
CA GLU A 175 -13.48 -5.62 4.91
C GLU A 175 -12.40 -6.52 4.30
N LEU A 176 -11.97 -6.20 3.08
CA LEU A 176 -10.65 -6.57 2.61
C LEU A 176 -9.65 -5.52 3.10
N VAL A 177 -8.78 -5.89 4.01
CA VAL A 177 -7.68 -5.02 4.45
C VAL A 177 -6.45 -5.29 3.59
N THR A 178 -5.88 -4.25 3.00
CA THR A 178 -4.69 -4.35 2.16
C THR A 178 -3.53 -3.59 2.79
N VAL A 179 -2.34 -4.19 2.78
CA VAL A 179 -1.12 -3.59 3.33
C VAL A 179 0.03 -3.77 2.34
N LEU A 180 0.65 -2.66 1.95
CA LEU A 180 1.92 -2.63 1.20
C LEU A 180 2.79 -1.54 1.79
N ALA A 181 3.87 -1.89 2.48
CA ALA A 181 4.71 -0.96 3.21
C ALA A 181 6.14 -1.51 3.41
N GLY A 182 7.07 -0.64 3.80
CA GLY A 182 8.45 -0.97 4.13
C GLY A 182 9.48 -0.51 3.09
N ALA A 183 9.07 -0.20 1.86
CA ALA A 183 9.98 0.28 0.83
C ALA A 183 10.69 1.58 1.25
N ASN A 184 9.98 2.49 1.89
CA ASN A 184 10.56 3.74 2.36
C ASN A 184 11.51 3.55 3.55
N ASP A 185 11.33 2.53 4.37
CA ASP A 185 12.32 2.14 5.38
C ASP A 185 13.60 1.68 4.70
N VAL A 186 13.52 0.82 3.68
CA VAL A 186 14.68 0.39 2.88
C VAL A 186 15.38 1.59 2.24
N PHE A 187 14.65 2.50 1.58
CA PHE A 187 15.25 3.67 0.92
C PHE A 187 15.98 4.58 1.89
N VAL A 188 15.41 4.84 3.07
CA VAL A 188 16.06 5.65 4.11
C VAL A 188 17.34 4.98 4.59
N GLU A 189 17.31 3.69 4.86
CA GLU A 189 18.45 2.97 5.38
C GLU A 189 19.59 2.88 4.32
N LEU A 190 19.26 2.58 3.07
CA LEU A 190 20.24 2.57 1.97
C LEU A 190 20.84 3.97 1.74
N GLY A 191 20.02 5.01 1.73
CA GLY A 191 20.50 6.38 1.59
C GLY A 191 21.41 6.80 2.74
N SER A 192 21.11 6.38 3.97
CA SER A 192 21.94 6.65 5.15
C SER A 192 23.29 5.95 5.07
N VAL A 193 23.33 4.72 4.52
CA VAL A 193 24.61 4.01 4.24
C VAL A 193 25.39 4.74 3.15
N ALA A 194 24.74 5.10 2.04
CA ALA A 194 25.39 5.82 0.94
C ALA A 194 25.96 7.18 1.39
N ALA A 195 25.30 7.86 2.34
CA ALA A 195 25.77 9.10 2.94
C ALA A 195 26.84 8.90 4.04
N GLY A 196 27.22 7.67 4.35
CA GLY A 196 28.19 7.37 5.43
C GLY A 196 27.64 7.61 6.85
N ALA A 197 26.32 7.79 7.00
CA ALA A 197 25.68 8.07 8.28
C ALA A 197 25.50 6.81 9.15
N GLN A 198 25.55 5.63 8.54
CA GLN A 198 25.48 4.33 9.22
C GLN A 198 26.18 3.23 8.46
N THR A 199 26.40 2.09 9.13
CA THR A 199 26.99 0.89 8.51
C THR A 199 25.94 0.08 7.76
N PRO A 200 26.30 -0.70 6.72
CA PRO A 200 25.39 -1.62 6.05
C PRO A 200 24.71 -2.61 7.01
N GLN A 201 25.45 -3.09 8.00
CA GLN A 201 24.91 -4.03 8.99
C GLN A 201 23.82 -3.39 9.87
N ALA A 202 24.00 -2.14 10.26
CA ALA A 202 22.95 -1.38 10.99
C ALA A 202 21.69 -1.20 10.11
N ALA A 203 21.87 -0.86 8.84
CA ALA A 203 20.76 -0.71 7.90
C ALA A 203 19.94 -2.01 7.77
N VAL A 204 20.60 -3.16 7.62
CA VAL A 204 19.93 -4.48 7.57
C VAL A 204 19.13 -4.73 8.85
N THR A 205 19.70 -4.42 10.02
CA THR A 205 19.02 -4.59 11.31
C THR A 205 17.79 -3.68 11.41
N ASN A 206 17.88 -2.42 10.99
CA ASN A 206 16.79 -1.47 11.03
C ASN A 206 15.65 -1.88 10.10
N VAL A 207 15.96 -2.33 8.88
CA VAL A 207 14.94 -2.85 7.93
C VAL A 207 14.26 -4.10 8.49
N ALA A 208 15.03 -5.03 9.08
CA ALA A 208 14.46 -6.22 9.71
C ALA A 208 13.52 -5.86 10.88
N THR A 209 13.90 -4.86 11.68
CA THR A 209 13.07 -4.32 12.76
C THR A 209 11.77 -3.75 12.22
N ALA A 210 11.82 -2.92 11.18
CA ALA A 210 10.61 -2.38 10.55
C ALA A 210 9.68 -3.48 10.04
N GLY A 211 10.22 -4.54 9.42
CA GLY A 211 9.43 -5.69 8.99
C GLY A 211 8.76 -6.44 10.15
N ALA A 212 9.48 -6.65 11.25
CA ALA A 212 8.93 -7.27 12.46
C ALA A 212 7.83 -6.42 13.10
N GLU A 213 8.02 -5.09 13.18
CA GLU A 213 7.04 -4.14 13.66
C GLU A 213 5.77 -4.15 12.80
N LEU A 214 5.91 -4.15 11.47
CA LEU A 214 4.77 -4.23 10.55
C LEU A 214 3.95 -5.49 10.82
N GLY A 215 4.59 -6.64 10.97
CA GLY A 215 3.94 -7.90 11.33
C GLY A 215 3.20 -7.81 12.67
N ALA A 216 3.81 -7.19 13.68
CA ALA A 216 3.20 -6.98 14.99
C ALA A 216 1.98 -6.04 14.92
N TYR A 217 2.04 -4.96 14.14
CA TYR A 217 0.90 -4.04 13.93
C TYR A 217 -0.24 -4.72 13.18
N ILE A 218 0.03 -5.46 12.12
CA ILE A 218 -1.00 -6.23 11.41
C ILE A 218 -1.69 -7.19 12.40
N LYS A 219 -0.92 -7.92 13.20
CA LYS A 219 -1.48 -8.85 14.18
C LYS A 219 -2.34 -8.14 15.22
N SER A 220 -1.84 -7.07 15.84
CA SER A 220 -2.47 -6.42 17.00
C SER A 220 -3.56 -5.40 16.63
N MET A 221 -3.38 -4.66 15.53
CA MET A 221 -4.25 -3.56 15.14
C MET A 221 -5.21 -3.91 14.00
N VAL A 222 -4.99 -5.02 13.30
CA VAL A 222 -5.84 -5.46 12.19
C VAL A 222 -6.52 -6.78 12.55
N VAL A 223 -5.77 -7.87 12.66
CA VAL A 223 -6.33 -9.21 12.89
C VAL A 223 -7.02 -9.31 14.26
N ALA A 224 -6.35 -8.90 15.33
CA ALA A 224 -6.90 -8.94 16.69
C ALA A 224 -8.07 -7.96 16.88
N LYS A 225 -8.27 -7.03 15.95
CA LYS A 225 -9.39 -6.08 15.94
C LYS A 225 -10.55 -6.51 15.04
N GLY A 226 -10.53 -7.74 14.53
CA GLY A 226 -11.67 -8.36 13.86
C GLY A 226 -11.58 -8.45 12.33
N ALA A 227 -10.52 -7.97 11.70
CA ALA A 227 -10.34 -8.17 10.26
C ALA A 227 -10.14 -9.67 9.96
N LYS A 228 -10.90 -10.18 8.98
CA LYS A 228 -10.86 -11.59 8.58
C LYS A 228 -10.15 -11.82 7.26
N GLN A 229 -10.11 -10.82 6.39
CA GLN A 229 -9.44 -10.85 5.09
C GLN A 229 -8.36 -9.79 5.07
N VAL A 230 -7.10 -10.24 5.12
CA VAL A 230 -5.93 -9.36 5.11
C VAL A 230 -5.00 -9.79 3.98
N LEU A 231 -4.77 -8.89 3.03
CA LEU A 231 -3.83 -9.04 1.94
C LEU A 231 -2.58 -8.23 2.25
N VAL A 232 -1.48 -8.90 2.54
CA VAL A 232 -0.16 -8.28 2.67
C VAL A 232 0.62 -8.50 1.39
N VAL A 233 1.00 -7.42 0.73
CA VAL A 233 1.78 -7.48 -0.50
C VAL A 233 3.25 -7.26 -0.17
N ASN A 234 4.11 -8.15 -0.66
CA ASN A 234 5.55 -8.00 -0.52
C ASN A 234 6.04 -6.76 -1.25
N MET A 235 7.09 -6.15 -0.72
CA MET A 235 7.80 -5.09 -1.42
C MET A 235 8.35 -5.59 -2.77
N PRO A 236 8.43 -4.71 -3.80
CA PRO A 236 9.19 -5.00 -4.99
C PRO A 236 10.63 -5.40 -4.64
N TYR A 237 11.23 -6.25 -5.47
CA TYR A 237 12.64 -6.60 -5.33
C TYR A 237 13.52 -5.39 -5.68
N VAL A 238 13.85 -4.59 -4.68
CA VAL A 238 14.55 -3.31 -4.83
C VAL A 238 15.88 -3.46 -5.55
N ALA A 239 16.67 -4.51 -5.24
CA ALA A 239 17.96 -4.75 -5.88
C ALA A 239 17.85 -5.09 -7.39
N GLY A 240 16.67 -5.43 -7.89
CA GLY A 240 16.39 -5.62 -9.32
C GLY A 240 15.89 -4.37 -10.03
N THR A 241 15.83 -3.24 -9.35
CA THR A 241 15.44 -1.94 -9.91
C THR A 241 16.67 -1.08 -10.20
N PRO A 242 16.55 0.01 -11.00
CA PRO A 242 17.64 0.97 -11.19
C PRO A 242 18.15 1.64 -9.91
N PHE A 243 17.47 1.46 -8.79
CA PHE A 243 17.85 2.00 -7.48
C PHE A 243 18.78 1.05 -6.71
N GLY A 244 18.80 -0.25 -7.01
CA GLY A 244 19.58 -1.28 -6.31
C GLY A 244 20.97 -1.59 -6.92
#